data_989df43035ff3b01f640efb4cc082bff
#
_entry.id   989df43035ff3b01f640efb4cc082bff
#
_cell.length_a   1.000
_cell.length_b   1.000
_cell.length_c   1.000
_cell.angle_alpha   90.00
_cell.angle_beta   90.00
_cell.angle_gamma   90.00
#
_symmetry.space_group_name_H-M   'P 1'
#
loop_
_entity.id
_entity.type
_entity.pdbx_description
1 polymer ?
#
loop_
_entity_poly.entity_id
_entity_poly.type
_entity_poly.pdbx_seq_one_letter_code
_entity_poly.pdbx_strand_id
1 'polypeptide(L)'
;MMQTAYPPITEDDAFLAAALEHGSVATLMMAIVHLTGDASLLQGVIRPQKPLPGEHDGGLSEADKIAVRALALDALRAYRERGGTLPPPPSSSTIREMMSFMVGEHVPDEYVPMFLEEMALDDGDARDVAWDAVPAERRQAFPVLIIGAGMSGLLAAIRLAQAGLPYVVIEKNDGVGGTWLENSYPGCRVDVANHFYSYSFEPNHDWPEFFSQRDQLRAYFERCAERHDLRSHIRFATEVVAARWDEAAAGWAVRIRSRQGGEETLHASALISAVGQLNRPKRPEIPGRESFAGPAFHSAEWQHEHDLSGKRVGVIGTGASAFQLAPEVAKQASRLVVFQRSPPWMVPNPRYHARVSEAKKWLLQHVPYYARWYRFLLFYPGSDGLMPSLVVDPTWEHPERSVNAMNDFMREYFTQYMA
;
A
#
# COMPACT_ATOMS: atom_id res chain seq x y z
N MET A 1 14.14 15.56 7.89
CA MET A 1 13.30 14.84 8.90
C MET A 1 14.23 14.35 10.01
N MET A 2 13.89 14.60 11.28
CA MET A 2 14.65 14.02 12.41
C MET A 2 14.64 12.50 12.26
N GLN A 3 15.83 11.88 12.27
CA GLN A 3 15.96 10.45 12.52
C GLN A 3 15.18 10.15 13.80
N THR A 4 14.01 9.56 13.69
CA THR A 4 13.27 9.10 14.87
C THR A 4 14.16 8.08 15.54
N ALA A 5 14.62 8.37 16.75
CA ALA A 5 15.42 7.44 17.54
C ALA A 5 14.63 6.13 17.66
N TYR A 6 15.23 5.02 17.28
CA TYR A 6 14.60 3.72 17.46
C TYR A 6 14.41 3.44 18.96
N PRO A 7 13.33 2.78 19.36
CA PRO A 7 13.16 2.35 20.74
C PRO A 7 14.38 1.54 21.21
N PRO A 8 14.84 1.71 22.44
CA PRO A 8 15.96 0.92 22.96
C PRO A 8 15.58 -0.57 22.97
N ILE A 9 16.53 -1.43 22.63
CA ILE A 9 16.38 -2.87 22.75
C ILE A 9 16.73 -3.25 24.19
N THR A 10 15.74 -3.69 24.95
CA THR A 10 15.86 -4.08 26.36
C THR A 10 15.72 -5.59 26.57
N GLU A 11 15.24 -6.29 25.56
CA GLU A 11 14.96 -7.72 25.58
C GLU A 11 16.24 -8.54 25.63
N ASP A 12 16.14 -9.74 26.20
CA ASP A 12 17.26 -10.67 26.30
C ASP A 12 17.55 -11.38 24.95
N ASP A 13 18.66 -12.09 24.92
CA ASP A 13 19.10 -12.79 23.71
C ASP A 13 18.16 -13.91 23.28
N ALA A 14 17.48 -14.54 24.21
CA ALA A 14 16.52 -15.60 23.90
C ALA A 14 15.30 -15.03 23.15
N PHE A 15 14.80 -13.88 23.61
CA PHE A 15 13.74 -13.17 22.91
C PHE A 15 14.21 -12.72 21.52
N LEU A 16 15.40 -12.11 21.41
CA LEU A 16 15.94 -11.65 20.13
C LEU A 16 16.06 -12.80 19.13
N ALA A 17 16.61 -13.93 19.56
CA ALA A 17 16.74 -15.11 18.71
C ALA A 17 15.36 -15.61 18.22
N ALA A 18 14.38 -15.70 19.13
CA ALA A 18 13.02 -16.11 18.78
C ALA A 18 12.34 -15.11 17.83
N ALA A 19 12.54 -13.79 18.03
CA ALA A 19 11.97 -12.77 17.16
C ALA A 19 12.55 -12.84 15.74
N LEU A 20 13.85 -13.09 15.60
CA LEU A 20 14.53 -13.22 14.31
C LEU A 20 13.98 -14.37 13.44
N GLU A 21 13.38 -15.40 14.02
CA GLU A 21 12.72 -16.48 13.27
C GLU A 21 11.52 -15.98 12.44
N HIS A 22 10.91 -14.87 12.85
CA HIS A 22 9.80 -14.20 12.14
C HIS A 22 10.26 -13.13 11.16
N GLY A 23 11.57 -12.90 11.07
CA GLY A 23 12.18 -11.91 10.17
C GLY A 23 12.24 -12.40 8.71
N SER A 24 12.03 -11.49 7.76
CA SER A 24 12.48 -11.71 6.38
C SER A 24 13.99 -11.68 6.34
N VAL A 25 14.60 -12.77 5.89
CA VAL A 25 16.06 -12.94 5.96
C VAL A 25 16.77 -11.94 5.05
N ALA A 26 16.27 -11.71 3.83
CA ALA A 26 16.83 -10.70 2.93
C ALA A 26 16.78 -9.28 3.56
N THR A 27 15.69 -8.98 4.31
CA THR A 27 15.57 -7.71 5.03
C THR A 27 16.54 -7.62 6.22
N LEU A 28 16.76 -8.73 6.94
CA LEU A 28 17.74 -8.80 8.03
C LEU A 28 19.16 -8.53 7.53
N MET A 29 19.53 -9.08 6.36
CA MET A 29 20.84 -8.82 5.75
C MET A 29 21.09 -7.33 5.54
N MET A 30 20.09 -6.59 5.08
CA MET A 30 20.19 -5.13 4.92
C MET A 30 20.31 -4.41 6.26
N ALA A 31 19.52 -4.83 7.26
CA ALA A 31 19.62 -4.28 8.60
C ALA A 31 21.00 -4.51 9.25
N ILE A 32 21.62 -5.67 9.02
CA ILE A 32 22.97 -5.97 9.51
C ILE A 32 23.99 -4.96 8.98
N VAL A 33 23.94 -4.61 7.69
CA VAL A 33 24.86 -3.60 7.11
C VAL A 33 24.72 -2.26 7.83
N HIS A 34 23.50 -1.81 8.13
CA HIS A 34 23.27 -0.58 8.86
C HIS A 34 23.70 -0.67 10.34
N LEU A 35 23.50 -1.82 10.97
CA LEU A 35 23.85 -2.04 12.38
C LEU A 35 25.36 -2.11 12.61
N THR A 36 26.09 -2.70 11.67
CA THR A 36 27.54 -2.93 11.80
C THR A 36 28.39 -1.89 11.09
N GLY A 37 27.87 -1.23 10.06
CA GLY A 37 28.63 -0.39 9.13
C GLY A 37 29.50 -1.19 8.19
N ASP A 38 29.39 -2.53 8.17
CA ASP A 38 30.18 -3.45 7.34
C ASP A 38 29.33 -3.98 6.18
N ALA A 39 29.73 -3.64 4.96
CA ALA A 39 29.08 -4.07 3.73
C ALA A 39 29.70 -5.36 3.15
N SER A 40 30.66 -6.00 3.81
CA SER A 40 31.32 -7.23 3.34
C SER A 40 30.35 -8.38 3.08
N LEU A 41 29.23 -8.39 3.82
CA LEU A 41 28.12 -9.33 3.62
C LEU A 41 27.61 -9.34 2.17
N LEU A 42 27.62 -8.21 1.47
CA LEU A 42 27.20 -8.09 0.07
C LEU A 42 28.14 -8.82 -0.88
N GLN A 43 29.36 -9.12 -0.48
CA GLN A 43 30.36 -9.86 -1.24
C GLN A 43 30.43 -11.35 -0.84
N GLY A 44 29.63 -11.74 0.16
CA GLY A 44 29.58 -13.10 0.67
C GLY A 44 28.94 -14.12 -0.29
N VAL A 45 28.96 -15.39 0.14
CA VAL A 45 28.41 -16.51 -0.65
C VAL A 45 26.88 -16.65 -0.48
N ILE A 46 26.32 -16.16 0.62
CA ILE A 46 24.88 -16.18 0.87
C ILE A 46 24.25 -15.02 0.09
N ARG A 47 23.52 -15.34 -0.97
CA ARG A 47 22.91 -14.32 -1.85
C ARG A 47 21.42 -14.60 -2.07
N PRO A 48 20.55 -13.64 -1.78
CA PRO A 48 19.16 -13.71 -2.17
C PRO A 48 19.02 -13.86 -3.69
N GLN A 49 18.04 -14.63 -4.10
CA GLN A 49 17.64 -14.77 -5.51
C GLN A 49 16.42 -13.89 -5.78
N LYS A 50 16.14 -13.66 -7.06
CA LYS A 50 14.94 -12.95 -7.48
C LYS A 50 13.71 -13.63 -6.88
N PRO A 51 12.91 -12.92 -6.03
CA PRO A 51 11.78 -13.54 -5.36
C PRO A 51 10.67 -13.84 -6.36
N LEU A 52 10.04 -14.99 -6.21
CA LEU A 52 8.77 -15.27 -6.86
C LEU A 52 7.64 -14.47 -6.19
N PRO A 53 6.52 -14.22 -6.88
CA PRO A 53 5.38 -13.53 -6.29
C PRO A 53 4.92 -14.20 -4.98
N GLY A 54 4.86 -13.41 -3.89
CA GLY A 54 4.50 -13.91 -2.56
C GLY A 54 5.66 -14.45 -1.72
N GLU A 55 6.85 -14.65 -2.29
CA GLU A 55 8.06 -14.99 -1.54
C GLU A 55 8.77 -13.75 -1.00
N HIS A 56 9.31 -13.86 0.22
CA HIS A 56 10.02 -12.77 0.89
C HIS A 56 11.34 -13.22 1.54
N ASP A 57 11.74 -14.48 1.32
CA ASP A 57 12.93 -15.07 1.94
C ASP A 57 14.13 -15.15 0.98
N GLY A 58 13.96 -14.68 -0.27
CA GLY A 58 15.03 -14.60 -1.26
C GLY A 58 15.55 -15.96 -1.74
N GLY A 59 14.72 -17.03 -1.67
CA GLY A 59 15.10 -18.37 -2.13
C GLY A 59 16.29 -19.01 -1.37
N LEU A 60 16.59 -18.51 -0.15
CA LEU A 60 17.72 -18.96 0.66
C LEU A 60 17.46 -20.34 1.26
N SER A 61 18.51 -21.15 1.34
CA SER A 61 18.46 -22.45 2.04
C SER A 61 18.22 -22.26 3.55
N GLU A 62 17.71 -23.30 4.24
CA GLU A 62 17.53 -23.22 5.70
C GLU A 62 18.87 -23.02 6.43
N ALA A 63 19.96 -23.60 5.94
CA ALA A 63 21.29 -23.36 6.49
C ALA A 63 21.72 -21.89 6.37
N ASP A 64 21.47 -21.25 5.22
CA ASP A 64 21.76 -19.84 5.01
C ASP A 64 20.90 -18.94 5.89
N LYS A 65 19.61 -19.28 6.03
CA LYS A 65 18.69 -18.54 6.93
C LYS A 65 19.17 -18.58 8.37
N ILE A 66 19.58 -19.76 8.86
CA ILE A 66 20.14 -19.92 10.22
C ILE A 66 21.42 -19.07 10.37
N ALA A 67 22.33 -19.11 9.40
CA ALA A 67 23.56 -18.34 9.45
C ALA A 67 23.29 -16.82 9.48
N VAL A 68 22.39 -16.31 8.65
CA VAL A 68 22.03 -14.89 8.64
C VAL A 68 21.34 -14.46 9.93
N ARG A 69 20.46 -15.29 10.51
CA ARG A 69 19.83 -14.97 11.80
C ARG A 69 20.85 -14.92 12.94
N ALA A 70 21.87 -15.79 12.93
CA ALA A 70 22.98 -15.72 13.89
C ALA A 70 23.76 -14.42 13.75
N LEU A 71 24.11 -14.00 12.53
CA LEU A 71 24.76 -12.70 12.28
C LEU A 71 23.88 -11.52 12.73
N ALA A 72 22.58 -11.60 12.49
CA ALA A 72 21.63 -10.57 12.93
C ALA A 72 21.55 -10.46 14.46
N LEU A 73 21.55 -11.61 15.15
CA LEU A 73 21.58 -11.66 16.63
C LEU A 73 22.84 -10.99 17.17
N ASP A 74 24.02 -11.31 16.64
CA ASP A 74 25.29 -10.70 17.05
C ASP A 74 25.32 -9.19 16.76
N ALA A 75 24.79 -8.75 15.60
CA ALA A 75 24.68 -7.34 15.27
C ALA A 75 23.74 -6.58 16.23
N LEU A 76 22.61 -7.19 16.64
CA LEU A 76 21.67 -6.61 17.60
C LEU A 76 22.25 -6.55 19.03
N ARG A 77 22.98 -7.57 19.45
CA ARG A 77 23.74 -7.56 20.72
C ARG A 77 24.72 -6.40 20.76
N ALA A 78 25.56 -6.30 19.75
CA ALA A 78 26.54 -5.23 19.64
C ALA A 78 25.87 -3.84 19.56
N TYR A 79 24.74 -3.69 18.89
CA TYR A 79 23.95 -2.47 18.86
C TYR A 79 23.42 -2.10 20.25
N ARG A 80 22.84 -3.06 20.99
CA ARG A 80 22.36 -2.89 22.37
C ARG A 80 23.50 -2.50 23.33
N GLU A 81 24.65 -3.18 23.26
CA GLU A 81 25.82 -2.90 24.07
C GLU A 81 26.40 -1.49 23.82
N ARG A 82 26.28 -0.98 22.59
CA ARG A 82 26.66 0.41 22.26
C ARG A 82 25.58 1.44 22.64
N GLY A 83 24.58 1.05 23.44
CA GLY A 83 23.51 1.95 23.85
C GLY A 83 22.63 2.46 22.70
N GLY A 84 22.46 1.66 21.65
CA GLY A 84 21.63 2.03 20.49
C GLY A 84 22.33 3.00 19.52
N THR A 85 23.64 3.14 19.59
CA THR A 85 24.39 3.99 18.65
C THR A 85 24.64 3.27 17.35
N LEU A 86 24.25 3.90 16.23
CA LEU A 86 24.48 3.40 14.87
C LEU A 86 25.79 3.91 14.31
N PRO A 87 26.46 3.14 13.46
CA PRO A 87 27.59 3.63 12.68
C PRO A 87 27.12 4.68 11.65
N PRO A 88 28.06 5.39 10.97
CA PRO A 88 27.70 6.26 9.86
C PRO A 88 26.87 5.49 8.81
N PRO A 89 25.88 6.14 8.19
CA PRO A 89 25.04 5.49 7.20
C PRO A 89 25.86 5.03 5.98
N PRO A 90 25.46 3.93 5.32
CA PRO A 90 26.09 3.51 4.07
C PRO A 90 25.99 4.61 3.01
N SER A 91 27.00 4.68 2.13
CA SER A 91 26.96 5.61 0.99
C SER A 91 25.81 5.29 0.02
N SER A 92 25.38 6.27 -0.77
CA SER A 92 24.33 6.05 -1.80
C SER A 92 24.72 4.95 -2.80
N SER A 93 26.01 4.79 -3.11
CA SER A 93 26.50 3.67 -3.95
C SER A 93 26.32 2.32 -3.25
N THR A 94 26.63 2.24 -1.95
CA THR A 94 26.41 1.03 -1.16
C THR A 94 24.93 0.69 -1.05
N ILE A 95 24.07 1.69 -0.83
CA ILE A 95 22.61 1.48 -0.76
C ILE A 95 22.07 0.94 -2.10
N ARG A 96 22.57 1.44 -3.23
CA ARG A 96 22.23 0.90 -4.56
C ARG A 96 22.65 -0.57 -4.70
N GLU A 97 23.85 -0.91 -4.26
CA GLU A 97 24.30 -2.30 -4.23
C GLU A 97 23.42 -3.18 -3.34
N MET A 98 23.05 -2.67 -2.16
CA MET A 98 22.12 -3.33 -1.23
C MET A 98 20.76 -3.60 -1.87
N MET A 99 20.19 -2.64 -2.62
CA MET A 99 18.92 -2.82 -3.33
C MET A 99 19.01 -3.98 -4.33
N SER A 100 20.00 -3.97 -5.20
CA SER A 100 20.20 -5.02 -6.22
C SER A 100 20.51 -6.37 -5.58
N PHE A 101 21.33 -6.39 -4.54
CA PHE A 101 21.64 -7.61 -3.78
C PHE A 101 20.37 -8.22 -3.14
N MET A 102 19.53 -7.40 -2.50
CA MET A 102 18.35 -7.87 -1.79
C MET A 102 17.33 -8.55 -2.69
N VAL A 103 17.18 -8.08 -3.91
CA VAL A 103 16.18 -8.60 -4.87
C VAL A 103 16.78 -9.57 -5.88
N GLY A 104 18.10 -9.85 -5.81
CA GLY A 104 18.78 -10.80 -6.70
C GLY A 104 18.82 -10.39 -8.18
N GLU A 105 18.60 -9.11 -8.46
CA GLU A 105 18.66 -8.54 -9.81
C GLU A 105 19.15 -7.10 -9.79
N HIS A 106 19.58 -6.58 -10.95
CA HIS A 106 19.98 -5.19 -11.05
C HIS A 106 18.77 -4.26 -10.93
N VAL A 107 18.80 -3.36 -9.93
CA VAL A 107 17.83 -2.27 -9.79
C VAL A 107 18.35 -1.09 -10.64
N PRO A 108 17.57 -0.63 -11.65
CA PRO A 108 18.01 0.47 -12.51
C PRO A 108 18.28 1.75 -11.73
N ASP A 109 19.32 2.49 -12.14
CA ASP A 109 19.78 3.71 -11.44
C ASP A 109 18.70 4.79 -11.32
N GLU A 110 17.78 4.84 -12.25
CA GLU A 110 16.65 5.78 -12.27
C GLU A 110 15.66 5.60 -11.09
N TYR A 111 15.59 4.39 -10.51
CA TYR A 111 14.73 4.12 -9.34
C TYR A 111 15.40 4.48 -8.01
N VAL A 112 16.72 4.55 -7.97
CA VAL A 112 17.46 4.72 -6.70
C VAL A 112 17.06 5.99 -5.94
N PRO A 113 16.95 7.19 -6.57
CA PRO A 113 16.53 8.39 -5.85
C PRO A 113 15.14 8.26 -5.23
N MET A 114 14.19 7.66 -5.96
CA MET A 114 12.84 7.42 -5.46
C MET A 114 12.84 6.50 -4.23
N PHE A 115 13.63 5.42 -4.25
CA PHE A 115 13.69 4.50 -3.13
C PHE A 115 14.45 5.05 -1.94
N LEU A 116 15.48 5.85 -2.14
CA LEU A 116 16.14 6.56 -1.03
C LEU A 116 15.14 7.43 -0.27
N GLU A 117 14.29 8.15 -0.99
CA GLU A 117 13.24 8.97 -0.42
C GLU A 117 12.15 8.12 0.27
N GLU A 118 11.59 7.10 -0.43
CA GLU A 118 10.52 6.23 0.10
C GLU A 118 10.94 5.47 1.36
N MET A 119 12.22 5.08 1.45
CA MET A 119 12.78 4.44 2.62
C MET A 119 13.30 5.45 3.66
N ALA A 120 13.23 6.75 3.39
CA ALA A 120 13.80 7.81 4.21
C ALA A 120 15.28 7.54 4.58
N LEU A 121 16.06 7.07 3.59
CA LEU A 121 17.49 6.83 3.70
C LEU A 121 18.32 8.04 3.27
N ASP A 122 17.69 9.02 2.63
CA ASP A 122 18.22 10.33 2.34
C ASP A 122 17.43 11.39 3.11
N ASP A 123 18.08 12.47 3.53
CA ASP A 123 17.46 13.56 4.28
C ASP A 123 16.66 14.52 3.38
N GLY A 124 16.72 14.36 2.06
CA GLY A 124 16.05 15.18 1.08
C GLY A 124 14.80 14.52 0.49
N ASP A 125 13.74 15.30 0.31
CA ASP A 125 12.68 15.01 -0.65
C ASP A 125 13.01 15.81 -1.93
N ALA A 126 13.43 15.12 -2.98
CA ALA A 126 13.81 15.77 -4.26
C ALA A 126 12.66 16.55 -4.89
N ARG A 127 11.44 16.32 -4.44
CA ARG A 127 10.21 17.00 -4.87
C ARG A 127 9.78 18.09 -3.89
N ASP A 128 10.52 18.28 -2.80
CA ASP A 128 10.17 19.27 -1.80
C ASP A 128 10.38 20.69 -2.36
N VAL A 129 9.37 21.51 -2.19
CA VAL A 129 9.41 22.89 -2.62
C VAL A 129 9.94 23.73 -1.46
N ALA A 130 10.90 24.60 -1.74
CA ALA A 130 11.40 25.58 -0.76
C ALA A 130 10.31 26.62 -0.44
N TRP A 131 9.27 26.19 0.30
CA TRP A 131 8.11 27.01 0.63
C TRP A 131 8.48 28.27 1.40
N ASP A 132 9.58 28.26 2.15
CA ASP A 132 10.09 29.44 2.86
C ASP A 132 10.53 30.56 1.90
N ALA A 133 10.87 30.22 0.67
CA ALA A 133 11.17 31.21 -0.38
C ALA A 133 9.91 31.91 -0.93
N VAL A 134 8.70 31.37 -0.67
CA VAL A 134 7.44 31.96 -1.10
C VAL A 134 6.84 32.78 0.04
N PRO A 135 6.61 34.11 -0.12
CA PRO A 135 6.03 34.94 0.93
C PRO A 135 4.71 34.37 1.47
N ALA A 136 4.52 34.42 2.79
CA ALA A 136 3.32 33.88 3.45
C ALA A 136 2.02 34.47 2.89
N GLU A 137 1.99 35.79 2.60
CA GLU A 137 0.83 36.46 2.00
C GLU A 137 0.46 35.84 0.64
N ARG A 138 1.46 35.51 -0.16
CA ARG A 138 1.26 34.87 -1.46
C ARG A 138 0.73 33.47 -1.34
N ARG A 139 1.20 32.72 -0.33
CA ARG A 139 0.67 31.37 -0.01
C ARG A 139 -0.78 31.47 0.45
N GLN A 140 -1.11 32.40 1.34
CA GLN A 140 -2.47 32.60 1.85
C GLN A 140 -3.45 33.08 0.77
N ALA A 141 -2.97 33.73 -0.26
CA ALA A 141 -3.78 34.17 -1.42
C ALA A 141 -4.03 33.02 -2.44
N PHE A 142 -3.57 31.81 -2.19
CA PHE A 142 -3.68 30.67 -3.10
C PHE A 142 -4.50 29.51 -2.51
N PRO A 143 -5.83 29.69 -2.34
CA PRO A 143 -6.69 28.62 -1.80
C PRO A 143 -6.78 27.43 -2.75
N VAL A 144 -6.70 26.21 -2.17
CA VAL A 144 -6.81 24.95 -2.91
C VAL A 144 -8.07 24.20 -2.49
N LEU A 145 -8.83 23.66 -3.44
CA LEU A 145 -9.95 22.79 -3.17
C LEU A 145 -9.59 21.34 -3.56
N ILE A 146 -9.84 20.41 -2.65
CA ILE A 146 -9.62 18.99 -2.85
C ILE A 146 -10.98 18.28 -2.92
N ILE A 147 -11.19 17.43 -3.94
CA ILE A 147 -12.40 16.63 -4.07
C ILE A 147 -12.13 15.20 -3.59
N GLY A 148 -12.74 14.83 -2.48
CA GLY A 148 -12.66 13.50 -1.87
C GLY A 148 -11.68 13.42 -0.70
N ALA A 149 -12.08 12.73 0.38
CA ALA A 149 -11.30 12.47 1.59
C ALA A 149 -10.85 10.99 1.70
N GLY A 150 -10.58 10.36 0.57
CA GLY A 150 -9.87 9.07 0.49
C GLY A 150 -8.37 9.25 0.69
N MET A 151 -7.60 8.18 0.52
CA MET A 151 -6.14 8.17 0.70
C MET A 151 -5.44 9.33 -0.01
N SER A 152 -5.76 9.59 -1.29
CA SER A 152 -5.11 10.66 -2.07
C SER A 152 -5.50 12.06 -1.59
N GLY A 153 -6.76 12.26 -1.19
CA GLY A 153 -7.22 13.56 -0.69
C GLY A 153 -6.64 13.90 0.67
N LEU A 154 -6.52 12.92 1.57
CA LEU A 154 -5.84 13.10 2.86
C LEU A 154 -4.35 13.41 2.66
N LEU A 155 -3.67 12.70 1.74
CA LEU A 155 -2.28 13.02 1.39
C LEU A 155 -2.13 14.45 0.90
N ALA A 156 -2.98 14.87 -0.05
CA ALA A 156 -2.96 16.25 -0.57
C ALA A 156 -3.16 17.27 0.56
N ALA A 157 -4.12 17.03 1.45
CA ALA A 157 -4.39 17.90 2.59
C ALA A 157 -3.18 18.02 3.53
N ILE A 158 -2.51 16.89 3.87
CA ILE A 158 -1.30 16.87 4.69
C ILE A 158 -0.19 17.71 4.04
N ARG A 159 0.05 17.52 2.74
CA ARG A 159 1.12 18.25 2.04
C ARG A 159 0.81 19.75 1.91
N LEU A 160 -0.45 20.13 1.68
CA LEU A 160 -0.85 21.53 1.65
C LEU A 160 -0.75 22.19 3.04
N ALA A 161 -1.12 21.48 4.10
CA ALA A 161 -0.92 21.95 5.47
C ALA A 161 0.58 22.21 5.78
N GLN A 162 1.46 21.27 5.41
CA GLN A 162 2.91 21.43 5.54
C GLN A 162 3.46 22.61 4.74
N ALA A 163 2.90 22.86 3.56
CA ALA A 163 3.25 24.01 2.71
C ALA A 163 2.71 25.34 3.23
N GLY A 164 1.82 25.33 4.22
CA GLY A 164 1.15 26.55 4.71
C GLY A 164 0.19 27.16 3.71
N LEU A 165 -0.40 26.36 2.81
CA LEU A 165 -1.40 26.76 1.83
C LEU A 165 -2.81 26.55 2.39
N PRO A 166 -3.74 27.52 2.23
CA PRO A 166 -5.12 27.34 2.64
C PRO A 166 -5.81 26.30 1.75
N TYR A 167 -6.54 25.38 2.35
CA TYR A 167 -7.25 24.36 1.61
C TYR A 167 -8.60 23.99 2.26
N VAL A 168 -9.47 23.41 1.45
CA VAL A 168 -10.69 22.75 1.89
C VAL A 168 -10.87 21.43 1.15
N VAL A 169 -11.26 20.38 1.86
CA VAL A 169 -11.62 19.09 1.28
C VAL A 169 -13.14 18.98 1.23
N ILE A 170 -13.70 18.57 0.09
CA ILE A 170 -15.12 18.31 -0.07
C ILE A 170 -15.32 16.80 -0.16
N GLU A 171 -16.07 16.24 0.79
CA GLU A 171 -16.32 14.79 0.89
C GLU A 171 -17.85 14.51 0.91
N LYS A 172 -18.30 13.66 -0.02
CA LYS A 172 -19.72 13.29 -0.16
C LYS A 172 -20.23 12.43 1.00
N ASN A 173 -19.34 11.68 1.65
CA ASN A 173 -19.64 10.79 2.78
C ASN A 173 -19.49 11.52 4.13
N ASP A 174 -19.88 10.82 5.20
CA ASP A 174 -19.82 11.34 6.58
C ASP A 174 -18.47 11.07 7.27
N GLY A 175 -17.50 10.50 6.55
CA GLY A 175 -16.21 10.13 7.11
C GLY A 175 -15.10 10.09 6.05
N VAL A 176 -13.87 9.87 6.52
CA VAL A 176 -12.70 9.70 5.69
C VAL A 176 -12.48 8.22 5.34
N GLY A 177 -11.64 7.97 4.33
CA GLY A 177 -11.20 6.62 3.97
C GLY A 177 -11.57 6.18 2.55
N GLY A 178 -12.48 6.90 1.86
CA GLY A 178 -12.84 6.63 0.47
C GLY A 178 -13.26 5.17 0.26
N THR A 179 -12.51 4.39 -0.52
CA THR A 179 -12.76 2.97 -0.79
C THR A 179 -13.02 2.15 0.48
N TRP A 180 -12.28 2.41 1.56
CA TRP A 180 -12.36 1.65 2.82
C TRP A 180 -13.53 2.08 3.72
N LEU A 181 -14.11 3.23 3.45
CA LEU A 181 -15.38 3.66 4.01
C LEU A 181 -16.57 3.10 3.22
N GLU A 182 -16.53 3.22 1.89
CA GLU A 182 -17.66 2.90 1.02
C GLU A 182 -17.89 1.39 0.85
N ASN A 183 -16.83 0.59 0.70
CA ASN A 183 -16.97 -0.85 0.48
C ASN A 183 -17.08 -1.60 1.80
N SER A 184 -18.23 -2.23 2.03
CA SER A 184 -18.53 -2.97 3.26
C SER A 184 -18.96 -4.41 3.03
N TYR A 185 -18.75 -4.95 1.81
CA TYR A 185 -19.06 -6.34 1.51
C TYR A 185 -18.22 -7.32 2.37
N PRO A 186 -18.73 -8.52 2.66
CA PRO A 186 -18.02 -9.53 3.45
C PRO A 186 -16.66 -9.88 2.82
N GLY A 187 -15.63 -9.96 3.63
CA GLY A 187 -14.28 -10.28 3.17
C GLY A 187 -13.52 -9.11 2.51
N CYS A 188 -14.08 -7.89 2.49
CA CYS A 188 -13.43 -6.70 1.94
C CYS A 188 -12.08 -6.45 2.61
N ARG A 189 -10.98 -6.52 1.84
CA ARG A 189 -9.61 -6.34 2.30
C ARG A 189 -8.71 -5.79 1.20
N VAL A 190 -7.54 -5.33 1.56
CA VAL A 190 -6.51 -4.93 0.60
C VAL A 190 -5.87 -6.15 -0.05
N ASP A 191 -5.45 -6.02 -1.29
CA ASP A 191 -4.69 -7.00 -2.07
C ASP A 191 -3.21 -6.63 -2.25
N VAL A 192 -2.78 -5.53 -1.63
CA VAL A 192 -1.39 -5.10 -1.48
C VAL A 192 -1.00 -5.20 -0.01
N ALA A 193 0.22 -5.67 0.27
CA ALA A 193 0.67 -5.83 1.66
C ALA A 193 0.63 -4.49 2.44
N ASN A 194 0.04 -4.50 3.64
CA ASN A 194 -0.22 -3.30 4.43
C ASN A 194 1.01 -2.46 4.72
N HIS A 195 2.15 -3.10 5.00
CA HIS A 195 3.39 -2.41 5.31
C HIS A 195 3.93 -1.59 4.12
N PHE A 196 3.39 -1.83 2.93
CA PHE A 196 3.55 -0.95 1.77
C PHE A 196 2.30 -0.08 1.54
N TYR A 197 1.08 -0.63 1.68
CA TYR A 197 -0.18 0.10 1.51
C TYR A 197 -0.44 1.04 2.71
N SER A 198 0.44 1.99 2.88
CA SER A 198 0.43 3.05 3.91
C SER A 198 1.30 4.21 3.43
N TYR A 199 1.12 5.39 3.99
CA TYR A 199 2.02 6.50 3.67
C TYR A 199 3.45 6.20 4.14
N SER A 200 4.46 6.51 3.32
CA SER A 200 5.87 6.29 3.65
C SER A 200 6.33 7.08 4.88
N PHE A 201 5.75 8.28 5.07
CA PHE A 201 6.03 9.15 6.20
C PHE A 201 5.17 8.87 7.46
N GLU A 202 4.16 7.99 7.36
CA GLU A 202 3.25 7.61 8.43
C GLU A 202 3.12 6.07 8.49
N PRO A 203 4.22 5.33 8.70
CA PRO A 203 4.19 3.87 8.73
C PRO A 203 3.37 3.36 9.92
N ASN A 204 2.67 2.26 9.71
CA ASN A 204 2.03 1.52 10.78
C ASN A 204 2.68 0.14 10.91
N HIS A 205 3.24 -0.16 12.07
CA HIS A 205 3.90 -1.45 12.34
C HIS A 205 3.00 -2.42 13.11
N ASP A 206 1.82 -1.98 13.53
CA ASP A 206 0.89 -2.77 14.35
C ASP A 206 -0.31 -3.31 13.54
N TRP A 207 -0.05 -3.71 12.30
CA TRP A 207 -1.08 -4.36 11.50
C TRP A 207 -1.40 -5.76 12.04
N PRO A 208 -2.69 -6.14 12.18
CA PRO A 208 -3.05 -7.47 12.67
C PRO A 208 -2.83 -8.58 11.64
N GLU A 209 -2.92 -8.26 10.36
CA GLU A 209 -2.77 -9.18 9.23
C GLU A 209 -1.82 -8.57 8.18
N PHE A 210 -1.22 -9.40 7.31
CA PHE A 210 -0.37 -8.88 6.22
C PHE A 210 -1.18 -8.14 5.16
N PHE A 211 -2.43 -8.54 4.95
CA PHE A 211 -3.41 -7.93 4.05
C PHE A 211 -4.68 -7.67 4.86
N SER A 212 -4.77 -6.51 5.45
CA SER A 212 -5.81 -6.19 6.42
C SER A 212 -7.19 -6.00 5.79
N GLN A 213 -8.20 -6.27 6.60
CA GLN A 213 -9.58 -6.00 6.26
C GLN A 213 -9.87 -4.49 6.26
N ARG A 214 -10.97 -4.11 5.61
CA ARG A 214 -11.39 -2.72 5.44
C ARG A 214 -11.36 -1.88 6.73
N ASP A 215 -11.79 -2.47 7.85
CA ASP A 215 -11.93 -1.71 9.11
C ASP A 215 -10.58 -1.27 9.67
N GLN A 216 -9.54 -2.10 9.54
CA GLN A 216 -8.19 -1.73 9.95
C GLN A 216 -7.60 -0.65 9.04
N LEU A 217 -7.87 -0.72 7.74
CA LEU A 217 -7.41 0.29 6.78
C LEU A 217 -8.14 1.61 7.00
N ARG A 218 -9.46 1.57 7.19
CA ARG A 218 -10.25 2.75 7.54
C ARG A 218 -9.71 3.40 8.81
N ALA A 219 -9.51 2.61 9.88
CA ALA A 219 -8.96 3.11 11.13
C ALA A 219 -7.57 3.73 10.98
N TYR A 220 -6.73 3.19 10.07
CA TYR A 220 -5.44 3.81 9.74
C TYR A 220 -5.63 5.21 9.14
N PHE A 221 -6.50 5.39 8.15
CA PHE A 221 -6.74 6.70 7.53
C PHE A 221 -7.46 7.68 8.47
N GLU A 222 -8.34 7.18 9.34
CA GLU A 222 -8.95 8.00 10.41
C GLU A 222 -7.87 8.55 11.36
N ARG A 223 -6.94 7.69 11.82
CA ARG A 223 -5.81 8.15 12.65
C ARG A 223 -4.90 9.14 11.92
N CYS A 224 -4.64 8.94 10.62
CA CYS A 224 -3.88 9.92 9.84
C CYS A 224 -4.59 11.28 9.80
N ALA A 225 -5.90 11.29 9.57
CA ALA A 225 -6.68 12.52 9.54
C ALA A 225 -6.71 13.24 10.90
N GLU A 226 -6.77 12.50 12.00
CA GLU A 226 -6.72 13.02 13.37
C GLU A 226 -5.32 13.56 13.72
N ARG A 227 -4.26 12.77 13.45
CA ARG A 227 -2.88 13.13 13.79
C ARG A 227 -2.39 14.39 13.08
N HIS A 228 -2.88 14.63 11.87
CA HIS A 228 -2.56 15.81 11.07
C HIS A 228 -3.62 16.91 11.15
N ASP A 229 -4.57 16.81 12.08
CA ASP A 229 -5.65 17.80 12.33
C ASP A 229 -6.43 18.22 11.07
N LEU A 230 -6.74 17.23 10.20
CA LEU A 230 -7.37 17.52 8.90
C LEU A 230 -8.89 17.71 9.00
N ARG A 231 -9.55 17.17 10.04
CA ARG A 231 -11.02 17.10 10.10
C ARG A 231 -11.70 18.46 10.07
N SER A 232 -11.07 19.48 10.63
CA SER A 232 -11.55 20.89 10.61
C SER A 232 -11.58 21.51 9.20
N HIS A 233 -10.80 20.94 8.28
CA HIS A 233 -10.68 21.37 6.88
C HIS A 233 -11.55 20.54 5.92
N ILE A 234 -12.33 19.57 6.42
CA ILE A 234 -13.14 18.67 5.59
C ILE A 234 -14.63 19.04 5.75
N ARG A 235 -15.28 19.31 4.63
CA ARG A 235 -16.75 19.46 4.57
C ARG A 235 -17.35 18.12 4.18
N PHE A 236 -17.79 17.37 5.20
CA PHE A 236 -18.49 16.10 5.03
C PHE A 236 -19.91 16.26 4.50
N ALA A 237 -20.51 15.15 4.07
CA ALA A 237 -21.86 15.10 3.52
C ALA A 237 -22.13 16.13 2.43
N THR A 238 -21.10 16.47 1.66
CA THR A 238 -21.11 17.53 0.65
C THR A 238 -20.52 17.02 -0.66
N GLU A 239 -21.27 17.10 -1.74
CA GLU A 239 -20.88 16.62 -3.07
C GLU A 239 -20.46 17.78 -3.97
N VAL A 240 -19.36 17.61 -4.72
CA VAL A 240 -19.02 18.50 -5.82
C VAL A 240 -19.86 18.11 -7.03
N VAL A 241 -20.74 19.01 -7.46
CA VAL A 241 -21.66 18.76 -8.59
C VAL A 241 -21.16 19.36 -9.92
N ALA A 242 -20.31 20.38 -9.86
CA ALA A 242 -19.67 20.94 -11.04
C ALA A 242 -18.39 21.72 -10.64
N ALA A 243 -17.43 21.74 -11.54
CA ALA A 243 -16.25 22.60 -11.43
C ALA A 243 -15.98 23.21 -12.82
N ARG A 244 -15.77 24.52 -12.87
CA ARG A 244 -15.48 25.27 -14.10
C ARG A 244 -14.30 26.19 -13.85
N TRP A 245 -13.39 26.22 -14.82
CA TRP A 245 -12.34 27.22 -14.85
C TRP A 245 -12.90 28.54 -15.33
N ASP A 246 -12.55 29.62 -14.63
CA ASP A 246 -12.90 31.00 -14.98
C ASP A 246 -11.62 31.73 -15.41
N GLU A 247 -11.50 31.99 -16.70
CA GLU A 247 -10.33 32.66 -17.27
C GLU A 247 -10.18 34.11 -16.76
N ALA A 248 -11.28 34.80 -16.50
CA ALA A 248 -11.24 36.21 -16.05
C ALA A 248 -10.79 36.30 -14.59
N ALA A 249 -11.20 35.35 -13.77
CA ALA A 249 -10.81 35.23 -12.36
C ALA A 249 -9.49 34.47 -12.18
N ALA A 250 -8.95 33.83 -13.24
CA ALA A 250 -7.81 32.90 -13.19
C ALA A 250 -7.95 31.86 -12.06
N GLY A 251 -9.13 31.22 -11.96
CA GLY A 251 -9.45 30.31 -10.86
C GLY A 251 -10.61 29.37 -11.15
N TRP A 252 -10.86 28.50 -10.24
CA TRP A 252 -11.95 27.51 -10.31
C TRP A 252 -13.19 28.01 -9.58
N ALA A 253 -14.35 27.95 -10.24
CA ALA A 253 -15.67 28.07 -9.63
C ALA A 253 -16.23 26.63 -9.43
N VAL A 254 -16.33 26.20 -8.17
CA VAL A 254 -16.71 24.85 -7.79
C VAL A 254 -18.07 24.88 -7.09
N ARG A 255 -19.10 24.33 -7.74
CA ARG A 255 -20.44 24.22 -7.17
C ARG A 255 -20.53 22.94 -6.36
N ILE A 256 -20.93 23.09 -5.10
CA ILE A 256 -21.11 22.01 -4.14
C ILE A 256 -22.57 21.95 -3.68
N ARG A 257 -22.99 20.74 -3.27
CA ARG A 257 -24.33 20.47 -2.75
C ARG A 257 -24.23 19.71 -1.42
N SER A 258 -24.82 20.27 -0.38
CA SER A 258 -24.96 19.58 0.90
C SER A 258 -26.05 18.50 0.82
N ARG A 259 -25.87 17.38 1.55
CA ARG A 259 -26.91 16.34 1.69
C ARG A 259 -28.21 16.86 2.30
N GLN A 260 -28.14 17.90 3.13
CA GLN A 260 -29.32 18.55 3.72
C GLN A 260 -30.06 19.48 2.78
N GLY A 261 -29.59 19.63 1.54
CA GLY A 261 -30.06 20.58 0.54
C GLY A 261 -29.30 21.91 0.60
N GLY A 262 -29.40 22.67 -0.45
CA GLY A 262 -28.64 23.90 -0.65
C GLY A 262 -27.38 23.67 -1.48
N GLU A 263 -27.19 24.59 -2.41
CA GLU A 263 -26.01 24.67 -3.27
C GLU A 263 -25.27 25.97 -3.01
N GLU A 264 -23.96 25.92 -3.02
CA GLU A 264 -23.10 27.10 -3.01
C GLU A 264 -21.96 26.94 -4.00
N THR A 265 -21.34 28.03 -4.37
CA THR A 265 -20.16 28.05 -5.24
C THR A 265 -18.96 28.54 -4.43
N LEU A 266 -17.93 27.69 -4.37
CA LEU A 266 -16.63 28.01 -3.80
C LEU A 266 -15.67 28.41 -4.90
N HIS A 267 -14.73 29.31 -4.59
CA HIS A 267 -13.67 29.70 -5.50
C HIS A 267 -12.32 29.23 -5.00
N ALA A 268 -11.48 28.70 -5.89
CA ALA A 268 -10.15 28.21 -5.58
C ALA A 268 -9.16 28.54 -6.70
N SER A 269 -7.91 28.80 -6.34
CA SER A 269 -6.82 29.00 -7.30
C SER A 269 -6.41 27.68 -7.95
N ALA A 270 -6.52 26.57 -7.22
CA ALA A 270 -6.25 25.23 -7.75
C ALA A 270 -7.31 24.22 -7.29
N LEU A 271 -7.52 23.19 -8.11
CA LEU A 271 -8.44 22.10 -7.84
C LEU A 271 -7.69 20.76 -7.93
N ILE A 272 -7.74 19.97 -6.87
CA ILE A 272 -7.19 18.61 -6.81
C ILE A 272 -8.33 17.61 -6.87
N SER A 273 -8.37 16.80 -7.92
CA SER A 273 -9.34 15.73 -8.06
C SER A 273 -8.81 14.44 -7.43
N ALA A 274 -9.26 14.09 -6.22
CA ALA A 274 -8.92 12.89 -5.48
C ALA A 274 -10.11 11.91 -5.37
N VAL A 275 -10.93 11.86 -6.43
CA VAL A 275 -12.22 11.12 -6.47
C VAL A 275 -12.07 9.58 -6.53
N GLY A 276 -10.86 9.07 -6.72
CA GLY A 276 -10.60 7.65 -6.94
C GLY A 276 -10.95 7.18 -8.35
N GLN A 277 -10.22 6.15 -8.80
CA GLN A 277 -10.36 5.63 -10.18
C GLN A 277 -11.49 4.59 -10.32
N LEU A 278 -11.91 3.93 -9.21
CA LEU A 278 -12.89 2.84 -9.19
C LEU A 278 -14.12 3.18 -8.33
N ASN A 279 -14.43 4.46 -8.15
CA ASN A 279 -15.43 4.93 -7.18
C ASN A 279 -16.88 4.73 -7.65
N ARG A 280 -17.16 4.65 -8.96
CA ARG A 280 -18.53 4.54 -9.47
C ARG A 280 -18.89 3.11 -9.80
N PRO A 281 -19.87 2.48 -9.08
CA PRO A 281 -20.35 1.15 -9.39
C PRO A 281 -20.94 1.11 -10.80
N LYS A 282 -20.51 0.15 -11.62
CA LYS A 282 -21.10 -0.10 -12.93
C LYS A 282 -21.94 -1.37 -12.88
N ARG A 283 -23.24 -1.22 -13.04
CA ARG A 283 -24.16 -2.35 -13.12
C ARG A 283 -24.22 -2.88 -14.55
N PRO A 284 -24.24 -4.21 -14.74
CA PRO A 284 -24.34 -4.78 -16.08
C PRO A 284 -25.72 -4.51 -16.70
N GLU A 285 -25.73 -4.24 -17.99
CA GLU A 285 -26.95 -4.12 -18.79
C GLU A 285 -27.38 -5.52 -19.22
N ILE A 286 -28.25 -6.16 -18.44
CA ILE A 286 -28.77 -7.51 -18.70
C ILE A 286 -30.25 -7.38 -18.98
N PRO A 287 -30.75 -7.83 -20.18
CA PRO A 287 -32.17 -7.82 -20.47
C PRO A 287 -32.99 -8.60 -19.42
N GLY A 288 -34.04 -7.98 -18.92
CA GLY A 288 -34.92 -8.59 -17.92
C GLY A 288 -34.42 -8.44 -16.48
N ARG A 289 -33.34 -7.69 -16.21
CA ARG A 289 -32.84 -7.43 -14.83
C ARG A 289 -33.94 -6.86 -13.93
N GLU A 290 -34.79 -6.00 -14.46
CA GLU A 290 -35.88 -5.32 -13.74
C GLU A 290 -37.00 -6.28 -13.33
N SER A 291 -37.10 -7.44 -13.98
CA SER A 291 -38.10 -8.47 -13.64
C SER A 291 -37.63 -9.43 -12.54
N PHE A 292 -36.38 -9.32 -12.09
CA PHE A 292 -35.88 -10.15 -11.01
C PHE A 292 -36.51 -9.72 -9.66
N ALA A 293 -37.30 -10.61 -9.09
CA ALA A 293 -38.07 -10.32 -7.89
C ALA A 293 -37.27 -10.40 -6.57
N GLY A 294 -36.04 -10.89 -6.60
CA GLY A 294 -35.16 -10.98 -5.44
C GLY A 294 -34.31 -9.73 -5.23
N PRO A 295 -33.63 -9.61 -4.07
CA PRO A 295 -32.66 -8.56 -3.84
C PRO A 295 -31.51 -8.62 -4.84
N ALA A 296 -31.18 -7.48 -5.46
CA ALA A 296 -30.09 -7.34 -6.43
C ALA A 296 -29.36 -6.01 -6.20
N PHE A 297 -28.11 -6.08 -5.79
CA PHE A 297 -27.28 -4.91 -5.48
C PHE A 297 -25.83 -5.10 -5.91
N HIS A 298 -25.11 -4.00 -6.05
CA HIS A 298 -23.68 -4.00 -6.36
C HIS A 298 -22.84 -4.23 -5.09
N SER A 299 -21.70 -4.88 -5.19
CA SER A 299 -20.79 -5.12 -4.05
C SER A 299 -20.37 -3.84 -3.31
N ALA A 300 -20.15 -2.74 -4.05
CA ALA A 300 -19.85 -1.43 -3.46
C ALA A 300 -21.05 -0.75 -2.77
N GLU A 301 -22.25 -1.29 -2.92
CA GLU A 301 -23.50 -0.84 -2.29
C GLU A 301 -24.11 -2.01 -1.52
N TRP A 302 -23.28 -2.67 -0.71
CA TRP A 302 -23.69 -3.88 0.02
C TRP A 302 -24.84 -3.61 0.97
N GLN A 303 -25.90 -4.40 0.87
CA GLN A 303 -27.11 -4.29 1.65
C GLN A 303 -27.09 -5.30 2.80
N HIS A 304 -26.65 -4.86 3.98
CA HIS A 304 -26.44 -5.70 5.15
C HIS A 304 -27.74 -6.26 5.76
N GLU A 305 -28.88 -5.67 5.44
CA GLU A 305 -30.21 -6.10 5.89
C GLU A 305 -30.66 -7.42 5.29
N HIS A 306 -30.02 -7.87 4.20
CA HIS A 306 -30.35 -9.14 3.56
C HIS A 306 -29.55 -10.30 4.16
N ASP A 307 -30.24 -11.16 4.89
CA ASP A 307 -29.66 -12.43 5.35
C ASP A 307 -29.53 -13.40 4.16
N LEU A 308 -28.33 -13.85 3.91
CA LEU A 308 -27.99 -14.80 2.85
C LEU A 308 -28.04 -16.27 3.31
N SER A 309 -28.33 -16.54 4.58
CA SER A 309 -28.36 -17.88 5.16
C SER A 309 -29.40 -18.76 4.45
N GLY A 310 -28.95 -19.89 3.92
CA GLY A 310 -29.83 -20.82 3.22
C GLY A 310 -30.35 -20.35 1.86
N LYS A 311 -29.95 -19.17 1.37
CA LYS A 311 -30.40 -18.62 0.07
C LYS A 311 -29.56 -19.20 -1.09
N ARG A 312 -30.14 -19.18 -2.28
CA ARG A 312 -29.41 -19.35 -3.54
C ARG A 312 -28.91 -17.99 -3.99
N VAL A 313 -27.60 -17.81 -4.09
CA VAL A 313 -26.97 -16.53 -4.41
C VAL A 313 -26.27 -16.62 -5.76
N GLY A 314 -26.51 -15.64 -6.62
CA GLY A 314 -25.77 -15.43 -7.87
C GLY A 314 -24.80 -14.26 -7.72
N VAL A 315 -23.52 -14.47 -8.07
CA VAL A 315 -22.51 -13.42 -8.17
C VAL A 315 -22.13 -13.23 -9.62
N ILE A 316 -22.32 -12.03 -10.15
CA ILE A 316 -21.97 -11.68 -11.52
C ILE A 316 -20.63 -10.96 -11.53
N GLY A 317 -19.62 -11.59 -12.12
CA GLY A 317 -18.24 -11.10 -12.21
C GLY A 317 -17.27 -11.86 -11.30
N THR A 318 -15.99 -11.75 -11.65
CA THR A 318 -14.84 -12.41 -10.99
C THR A 318 -13.68 -11.45 -10.79
N GLY A 319 -13.95 -10.16 -10.59
CA GLY A 319 -12.94 -9.18 -10.20
C GLY A 319 -12.56 -9.29 -8.71
N ALA A 320 -11.64 -8.44 -8.23
CA ALA A 320 -11.12 -8.47 -6.88
C ALA A 320 -12.21 -8.55 -5.80
N SER A 321 -13.28 -7.75 -5.91
CA SER A 321 -14.39 -7.80 -4.96
C SER A 321 -15.09 -9.16 -4.92
N ALA A 322 -15.31 -9.78 -6.10
CA ALA A 322 -15.95 -11.09 -6.17
C ALA A 322 -15.07 -12.19 -5.57
N PHE A 323 -13.75 -12.13 -5.76
CA PHE A 323 -12.81 -13.05 -5.14
C PHE A 323 -12.85 -13.00 -3.61
N GLN A 324 -13.07 -11.82 -3.05
CA GLN A 324 -13.13 -11.62 -1.61
C GLN A 324 -14.49 -12.00 -1.02
N LEU A 325 -15.59 -11.60 -1.69
CA LEU A 325 -16.94 -11.83 -1.16
C LEU A 325 -17.46 -13.26 -1.40
N ALA A 326 -17.10 -13.90 -2.51
CA ALA A 326 -17.68 -15.20 -2.86
C ALA A 326 -17.36 -16.31 -1.82
N PRO A 327 -16.14 -16.45 -1.28
CA PRO A 327 -15.85 -17.38 -0.20
C PRO A 327 -16.67 -17.11 1.06
N GLU A 328 -16.87 -15.84 1.41
CA GLU A 328 -17.65 -15.46 2.61
C GLU A 328 -19.16 -15.75 2.41
N VAL A 329 -19.67 -15.45 1.24
CA VAL A 329 -21.07 -15.78 0.86
C VAL A 329 -21.29 -17.29 0.84
N ALA A 330 -20.32 -18.06 0.33
CA ALA A 330 -20.42 -19.52 0.26
C ALA A 330 -20.57 -20.19 1.64
N LYS A 331 -20.07 -19.58 2.71
CA LYS A 331 -20.21 -20.10 4.09
C LYS A 331 -21.67 -20.08 4.58
N GLN A 332 -22.52 -19.24 4.00
CA GLN A 332 -23.88 -18.98 4.47
C GLN A 332 -24.95 -19.46 3.45
N ALA A 333 -24.68 -19.29 2.16
CA ALA A 333 -25.61 -19.63 1.09
C ALA A 333 -25.81 -21.14 0.96
N SER A 334 -27.07 -21.58 0.68
CA SER A 334 -27.33 -22.99 0.34
C SER A 334 -26.77 -23.37 -1.04
N ARG A 335 -26.63 -22.39 -1.93
CA ARG A 335 -25.98 -22.52 -3.24
C ARG A 335 -25.43 -21.19 -3.68
N LEU A 336 -24.17 -21.18 -4.11
CA LEU A 336 -23.54 -20.04 -4.77
C LEU A 336 -23.29 -20.37 -6.24
N VAL A 337 -23.66 -19.45 -7.13
CA VAL A 337 -23.34 -19.53 -8.56
C VAL A 337 -22.58 -18.28 -8.95
N VAL A 338 -21.37 -18.44 -9.49
CA VAL A 338 -20.55 -17.33 -9.97
C VAL A 338 -20.58 -17.32 -11.51
N PHE A 339 -20.98 -16.19 -12.06
CA PHE A 339 -21.05 -15.98 -13.52
C PHE A 339 -19.77 -15.26 -13.96
N GLN A 340 -18.93 -15.96 -14.68
CA GLN A 340 -17.65 -15.47 -15.18
C GLN A 340 -17.69 -15.28 -16.70
N ARG A 341 -17.26 -14.11 -17.18
CA ARG A 341 -17.08 -13.85 -18.61
C ARG A 341 -15.65 -14.14 -19.06
N SER A 342 -14.67 -13.66 -18.29
CA SER A 342 -13.25 -13.81 -18.60
C SER A 342 -12.50 -14.19 -17.33
N PRO A 343 -11.54 -15.12 -17.39
CA PRO A 343 -10.72 -15.46 -16.25
C PRO A 343 -9.78 -14.28 -15.89
N PRO A 344 -9.74 -13.83 -14.63
CA PRO A 344 -8.74 -12.88 -14.20
C PRO A 344 -7.40 -13.58 -13.92
N TRP A 345 -6.32 -12.84 -14.03
CA TRP A 345 -5.04 -13.25 -13.48
C TRP A 345 -5.08 -13.18 -11.95
N MET A 346 -4.57 -14.22 -11.32
CA MET A 346 -4.45 -14.31 -9.86
C MET A 346 -3.02 -14.61 -9.47
N VAL A 347 -2.47 -13.78 -8.58
CA VAL A 347 -1.17 -14.02 -7.98
C VAL A 347 -1.37 -14.81 -6.69
N PRO A 348 -0.88 -16.04 -6.58
CA PRO A 348 -0.94 -16.80 -5.35
C PRO A 348 -0.17 -16.08 -4.24
N ASN A 349 -0.78 -15.97 -3.06
CA ASN A 349 -0.10 -15.41 -1.89
C ASN A 349 -0.46 -16.21 -0.62
N PRO A 350 0.44 -17.05 -0.11
CA PRO A 350 0.17 -17.88 1.07
C PRO A 350 -0.07 -17.07 2.34
N ARG A 351 0.32 -15.77 2.34
CA ARG A 351 0.14 -14.88 3.50
C ARG A 351 -1.13 -14.03 3.43
N TYR A 352 -1.98 -14.20 2.39
CA TYR A 352 -3.13 -13.32 2.18
C TYR A 352 -4.09 -13.24 3.38
N HIS A 353 -4.26 -14.33 4.13
CA HIS A 353 -5.06 -14.41 5.35
C HIS A 353 -4.22 -14.55 6.62
N ALA A 354 -2.89 -14.45 6.51
CA ALA A 354 -2.01 -14.68 7.64
C ALA A 354 -1.96 -13.46 8.58
N ARG A 355 -1.90 -13.76 9.88
CA ARG A 355 -1.70 -12.76 10.93
C ARG A 355 -0.23 -12.35 11.01
N VAL A 356 -0.01 -11.08 11.34
CA VAL A 356 1.34 -10.59 11.69
C VAL A 356 1.60 -10.97 13.14
N SER A 357 2.67 -11.73 13.38
CA SER A 357 3.06 -12.12 14.74
C SER A 357 3.57 -10.93 15.54
N GLU A 358 3.45 -10.96 16.86
CA GLU A 358 3.98 -9.92 17.74
C GLU A 358 5.52 -9.78 17.58
N ALA A 359 6.21 -10.89 17.36
CA ALA A 359 7.64 -10.89 17.05
C ALA A 359 7.95 -10.11 15.75
N LYS A 360 7.15 -10.29 14.69
CA LYS A 360 7.30 -9.52 13.45
C LYS A 360 7.04 -8.04 13.66
N LYS A 361 6.01 -7.67 14.44
CA LYS A 361 5.73 -6.28 14.80
C LYS A 361 6.89 -5.67 15.59
N TRP A 362 7.44 -6.42 16.52
CA TRP A 362 8.61 -6.00 17.31
C TRP A 362 9.81 -5.71 16.39
N LEU A 363 10.13 -6.62 15.44
CA LEU A 363 11.21 -6.39 14.47
C LEU A 363 11.02 -5.10 13.67
N LEU A 364 9.80 -4.84 13.20
CA LEU A 364 9.46 -3.64 12.43
C LEU A 364 9.61 -2.35 13.25
N GLN A 365 9.37 -2.42 14.56
CA GLN A 365 9.43 -1.25 15.46
C GLN A 365 10.83 -0.99 16.01
N HIS A 366 11.59 -2.04 16.36
CA HIS A 366 12.80 -1.92 17.16
C HIS A 366 14.09 -2.13 16.37
N VAL A 367 14.07 -2.94 15.30
CA VAL A 367 15.29 -3.19 14.54
C VAL A 367 15.54 -2.02 13.56
N PRO A 368 16.63 -1.27 13.72
CA PRO A 368 16.93 -0.15 12.85
C PRO A 368 16.92 -0.53 11.37
N TYR A 369 16.30 0.31 10.57
CA TYR A 369 16.16 0.17 9.12
C TYR A 369 15.39 -1.06 8.63
N TYR A 370 15.03 -2.02 9.48
CA TYR A 370 14.34 -3.24 9.07
C TYR A 370 13.00 -2.94 8.38
N ALA A 371 12.16 -2.08 8.94
CA ALA A 371 10.87 -1.72 8.34
C ALA A 371 11.01 -1.01 6.99
N ARG A 372 12.05 -0.19 6.83
CA ARG A 372 12.34 0.54 5.59
C ARG A 372 12.71 -0.42 4.46
N TRP A 373 13.63 -1.36 4.71
CA TRP A 373 14.00 -2.39 3.74
C TRP A 373 12.90 -3.40 3.48
N TYR A 374 12.09 -3.71 4.50
CA TYR A 374 10.90 -4.55 4.31
C TYR A 374 9.89 -3.90 3.37
N ARG A 375 9.70 -2.57 3.45
CA ARG A 375 8.85 -1.81 2.53
C ARG A 375 9.38 -1.88 1.09
N PHE A 376 10.68 -1.76 0.87
CA PHE A 376 11.31 -1.93 -0.43
C PHE A 376 11.08 -3.33 -1.02
N LEU A 377 11.28 -4.37 -0.20
CA LEU A 377 11.02 -5.76 -0.60
C LEU A 377 9.57 -6.02 -1.01
N LEU A 378 8.63 -5.36 -0.37
CA LEU A 378 7.20 -5.50 -0.71
C LEU A 378 6.83 -4.77 -2.00
N PHE A 379 7.53 -3.69 -2.32
CA PHE A 379 7.21 -2.83 -3.46
C PHE A 379 7.89 -3.29 -4.75
N TYR A 380 9.22 -3.27 -4.80
CA TYR A 380 9.97 -3.42 -6.04
C TYR A 380 9.68 -4.73 -6.79
N PRO A 381 9.74 -5.93 -6.17
CA PRO A 381 9.46 -7.17 -6.88
C PRO A 381 8.04 -7.30 -7.39
N GLY A 382 7.07 -6.70 -6.69
CA GLY A 382 5.64 -6.75 -7.04
C GLY A 382 5.19 -5.68 -8.04
N SER A 383 6.04 -4.71 -8.35
CA SER A 383 5.76 -3.62 -9.31
C SER A 383 6.73 -3.69 -10.49
N ASP A 384 7.84 -2.96 -10.42
CA ASP A 384 8.78 -2.82 -11.53
C ASP A 384 9.52 -4.13 -11.86
N GLY A 385 9.77 -4.99 -10.86
CA GLY A 385 10.31 -6.34 -11.07
C GLY A 385 9.41 -7.25 -11.91
N LEU A 386 8.09 -6.98 -11.96
CA LEU A 386 7.13 -7.72 -12.80
C LEU A 386 6.90 -7.06 -14.17
N MET A 387 7.23 -5.79 -14.36
CA MET A 387 6.98 -5.07 -15.62
C MET A 387 7.49 -5.81 -16.87
N PRO A 388 8.68 -6.45 -16.87
CA PRO A 388 9.14 -7.20 -18.04
C PRO A 388 8.19 -8.30 -18.48
N SER A 389 7.42 -8.89 -17.56
CA SER A 389 6.42 -9.93 -17.89
C SER A 389 5.20 -9.39 -18.67
N LEU A 390 5.00 -8.08 -18.67
CA LEU A 390 3.85 -7.41 -19.31
C LEU A 390 4.23 -6.80 -20.67
N VAL A 391 5.51 -6.79 -21.03
CA VAL A 391 5.98 -6.23 -22.30
C VAL A 391 5.76 -7.25 -23.41
N VAL A 392 5.05 -6.85 -24.48
CA VAL A 392 4.86 -7.70 -25.65
C VAL A 392 6.18 -7.90 -26.38
N ASP A 393 6.61 -9.16 -26.51
CA ASP A 393 7.75 -9.53 -27.35
C ASP A 393 7.22 -9.98 -28.73
N PRO A 394 7.45 -9.20 -29.79
CA PRO A 394 6.95 -9.54 -31.12
C PRO A 394 7.65 -10.78 -31.74
N THR A 395 8.75 -11.24 -31.12
CA THR A 395 9.50 -12.44 -31.55
C THR A 395 9.16 -13.70 -30.76
N TRP A 396 8.22 -13.58 -29.78
CA TRP A 396 7.80 -14.69 -28.95
C TRP A 396 7.15 -15.80 -29.79
N GLU A 397 7.61 -17.02 -29.64
CA GLU A 397 7.20 -18.17 -30.48
C GLU A 397 5.76 -18.65 -30.20
N HIS A 398 5.18 -18.28 -29.04
CA HIS A 398 3.87 -18.75 -28.61
C HIS A 398 2.91 -17.58 -28.26
N PRO A 399 2.60 -16.68 -29.21
CA PRO A 399 1.75 -15.50 -28.94
C PRO A 399 0.29 -15.86 -28.58
N GLU A 400 -0.16 -17.06 -28.91
CA GLU A 400 -1.48 -17.58 -28.52
C GLU A 400 -1.56 -17.95 -27.03
N ARG A 401 -0.42 -18.10 -26.35
CA ARG A 401 -0.34 -18.50 -24.94
C ARG A 401 -0.05 -17.32 -24.01
N SER A 402 0.83 -16.43 -24.43
CA SER A 402 1.35 -15.35 -23.59
C SER A 402 2.01 -14.27 -24.44
N VAL A 403 2.42 -13.16 -23.80
CA VAL A 403 3.04 -12.02 -24.49
C VAL A 403 4.57 -12.12 -24.56
N ASN A 404 5.20 -12.95 -23.72
CA ASN A 404 6.63 -13.25 -23.71
C ASN A 404 6.94 -14.48 -22.85
N ALA A 405 8.18 -14.94 -22.83
CA ALA A 405 8.62 -16.10 -22.06
C ALA A 405 8.39 -15.96 -20.55
N MET A 406 8.61 -14.77 -19.97
CA MET A 406 8.40 -14.54 -18.53
C MET A 406 6.91 -14.58 -18.18
N ASN A 407 6.06 -14.03 -19.02
CA ASN A 407 4.60 -14.10 -18.86
C ASN A 407 4.11 -15.56 -18.95
N ASP A 408 4.65 -16.36 -19.87
CA ASP A 408 4.31 -17.77 -20.03
C ASP A 408 4.71 -18.59 -18.79
N PHE A 409 5.93 -18.36 -18.27
CA PHE A 409 6.38 -18.94 -17.01
C PHE A 409 5.43 -18.61 -15.86
N MET A 410 5.06 -17.35 -15.70
CA MET A 410 4.10 -16.91 -14.66
C MET A 410 2.73 -17.59 -14.83
N ARG A 411 2.26 -17.72 -16.07
CA ARG A 411 1.00 -18.40 -16.37
C ARG A 411 1.03 -19.87 -15.93
N GLU A 412 2.12 -20.56 -16.23
CA GLU A 412 2.31 -21.97 -15.81
C GLU A 412 2.40 -22.08 -14.29
N TYR A 413 3.21 -21.24 -13.65
CA TYR A 413 3.36 -21.21 -12.20
C TYR A 413 2.03 -20.98 -11.48
N PHE A 414 1.24 -20.00 -11.89
CA PHE A 414 -0.06 -19.72 -11.29
C PHE A 414 -1.08 -20.84 -11.55
N THR A 415 -1.06 -21.44 -12.74
CA THR A 415 -1.94 -22.57 -13.07
C THR A 415 -1.64 -23.79 -12.20
N GLN A 416 -0.37 -24.13 -12.00
CA GLN A 416 0.05 -25.24 -11.14
C GLN A 416 -0.30 -24.98 -9.68
N TYR A 417 -0.20 -23.75 -9.20
CA TYR A 417 -0.55 -23.40 -7.81
C TYR A 417 -2.06 -23.53 -7.54
N MET A 418 -2.90 -23.30 -8.55
CA MET A 418 -4.36 -23.36 -8.42
C MET A 418 -4.94 -24.77 -8.66
N ALA A 419 -4.18 -25.69 -9.24
CA ALA A 419 -4.60 -27.07 -9.50
C ALA A 419 -4.50 -27.95 -8.26
#